data_917ee726dfbe07056e5aba10a4059e40
#
_entry.id   917ee726dfbe07056e5aba10a4059e40
#
_cell.length_a   1.000
_cell.length_b   1.000
_cell.length_c   1.000
_cell.angle_alpha   90.00
_cell.angle_beta   90.00
_cell.angle_gamma   90.00
#
_symmetry.space_group_name_H-M   'P 1'
#
loop_
_entity.id
_entity.type
_entity.pdbx_description
1 polymer ?
#
loop_
_entity_poly.entity_id
_entity_poly.type
_entity_poly.pdbx_seq_one_letter_code
_entity_poly.pdbx_strand_id
1 'polypeptide(L)'
;PAWNDARRKNAELYSKLLRGLEEVITPTEMDYAKHVYHIYAIRTKNRDALIVQLAEKGVNCGIHYPVPVHLQNAYAPLGLKPGSFPVAEKVASEFVSLPMFAELTEEQIHYVADQVKGCLGK
;
A
#
# COMPACT_ATOMS: atom_id res chain seq x y z
N PRO A 1 -21.56 -1.64 6.38
CA PRO A 1 -21.31 -3.01 5.84
C PRO A 1 -21.08 -3.00 4.33
N ALA A 2 -22.01 -2.46 3.52
CA ALA A 2 -21.91 -2.48 2.05
C ALA A 2 -20.61 -1.84 1.51
N TRP A 3 -20.16 -0.73 2.05
CA TRP A 3 -18.89 -0.10 1.65
C TRP A 3 -17.67 -0.95 2.01
N ASN A 4 -17.72 -1.69 3.12
CA ASN A 4 -16.63 -2.60 3.46
C ASN A 4 -16.58 -3.77 2.49
N ASP A 5 -17.73 -4.32 2.11
CA ASP A 5 -17.81 -5.42 1.14
C ASP A 5 -17.34 -4.95 -0.25
N ALA A 6 -17.71 -3.73 -0.67
CA ALA A 6 -17.21 -3.12 -1.91
C ALA A 6 -15.69 -2.95 -1.90
N ARG A 7 -15.11 -2.41 -0.81
CA ARG A 7 -13.65 -2.29 -0.68
C ARG A 7 -12.93 -3.65 -0.69
N ARG A 8 -13.53 -4.67 -0.07
CA ARG A 8 -12.97 -6.03 -0.11
C ARG A 8 -12.91 -6.58 -1.53
N LYS A 9 -14.01 -6.42 -2.30
CA LYS A 9 -14.05 -6.81 -3.72
C LYS A 9 -12.98 -6.08 -4.54
N ASN A 10 -12.83 -4.77 -4.32
CA ASN A 10 -11.81 -3.97 -4.98
C ASN A 10 -10.39 -4.43 -4.61
N ALA A 11 -10.15 -4.76 -3.33
CA ALA A 11 -8.87 -5.27 -2.85
C ALA A 11 -8.51 -6.65 -3.46
N GLU A 12 -9.50 -7.54 -3.59
CA GLU A 12 -9.31 -8.83 -4.27
C GLU A 12 -8.88 -8.63 -5.72
N LEU A 13 -9.52 -7.69 -6.43
CA LEU A 13 -9.17 -7.39 -7.81
C LEU A 13 -7.75 -6.82 -7.93
N TYR A 14 -7.38 -5.85 -7.08
CA TYR A 14 -5.99 -5.36 -7.01
C TYR A 14 -5.00 -6.48 -6.75
N SER A 15 -5.27 -7.33 -5.75
CA SER A 15 -4.39 -8.44 -5.40
C SER A 15 -4.24 -9.44 -6.54
N LYS A 16 -5.33 -9.73 -7.27
CA LYS A 16 -5.31 -10.59 -8.45
C LYS A 16 -4.46 -10.00 -9.58
N LEU A 17 -4.60 -8.70 -9.84
CA LEU A 17 -3.90 -8.02 -10.93
C LEU A 17 -2.42 -7.79 -10.64
N LEU A 18 -2.04 -7.61 -9.38
CA LEU A 18 -0.67 -7.31 -8.96
C LEU A 18 0.12 -8.55 -8.49
N ARG A 19 -0.57 -9.69 -8.31
CA ARG A 19 0.07 -10.94 -7.94
C ARG A 19 1.04 -11.40 -9.03
N GLY A 20 2.21 -11.87 -8.62
CA GLY A 20 3.24 -12.38 -9.54
C GLY A 20 4.23 -11.32 -10.04
N LEU A 21 4.06 -10.05 -9.67
CA LEU A 21 5.10 -9.05 -9.86
C LEU A 21 6.17 -9.22 -8.77
N GLU A 22 7.41 -9.54 -9.15
CA GLU A 22 8.50 -9.78 -8.20
C GLU A 22 8.81 -8.58 -7.30
N GLU A 23 8.57 -7.37 -7.81
CA GLU A 23 8.84 -6.12 -7.11
C GLU A 23 7.70 -5.65 -6.20
N VAL A 24 6.56 -6.35 -6.17
CA VAL A 24 5.37 -5.96 -5.42
C VAL A 24 4.99 -7.03 -4.42
N ILE A 25 4.84 -6.63 -3.16
CA ILE A 25 4.22 -7.45 -2.11
C ILE A 25 2.82 -6.89 -1.86
N THR A 26 1.80 -7.67 -2.17
CA THR A 26 0.41 -7.34 -1.89
C THR A 26 0.06 -7.63 -0.42
N PRO A 27 -0.94 -6.94 0.17
CA PRO A 27 -1.37 -7.23 1.53
C PRO A 27 -1.94 -8.65 1.65
N THR A 28 -1.70 -9.29 2.79
CA THR A 28 -2.24 -10.60 3.13
C THR A 28 -3.30 -10.45 4.21
N GLU A 29 -4.50 -10.96 3.95
CA GLU A 29 -5.53 -11.11 4.98
C GLU A 29 -5.26 -12.38 5.78
N MET A 30 -5.28 -12.27 7.10
CA MET A 30 -5.10 -13.43 8.00
C MET A 30 -6.41 -14.20 8.11
N ASP A 31 -6.34 -15.52 8.24
CA ASP A 31 -7.50 -16.43 8.25
C ASP A 31 -8.50 -16.12 9.38
N TYR A 32 -8.01 -15.57 10.48
CA TYR A 32 -8.83 -15.18 11.64
C TYR A 32 -9.39 -13.75 11.56
N ALA A 33 -9.12 -13.01 10.49
CA ALA A 33 -9.49 -11.60 10.35
C ALA A 33 -10.41 -11.37 9.15
N LYS A 34 -11.30 -10.38 9.27
CA LYS A 34 -12.05 -9.83 8.15
C LYS A 34 -11.58 -8.39 7.90
N HIS A 35 -10.61 -8.23 7.00
CA HIS A 35 -10.03 -6.93 6.70
C HIS A 35 -11.03 -6.04 5.96
N VAL A 36 -11.17 -4.79 6.35
CA VAL A 36 -12.12 -3.84 5.74
C VAL A 36 -11.51 -3.00 4.62
N TYR A 37 -10.21 -3.11 4.41
CA TYR A 37 -9.44 -2.41 3.36
C TYR A 37 -9.76 -0.91 3.29
N HIS A 38 -9.75 -0.25 4.44
CA HIS A 38 -9.78 1.22 4.49
C HIS A 38 -8.62 1.79 3.68
N ILE A 39 -7.47 1.16 3.78
CA ILE A 39 -6.26 1.40 3.00
C ILE A 39 -5.90 0.09 2.29
N TYR A 40 -5.53 0.17 1.01
CA TYR A 40 -4.89 -0.92 0.28
C TYR A 40 -3.43 -0.54 0.04
N ALA A 41 -2.52 -1.11 0.80
CA ALA A 41 -1.09 -0.80 0.72
C ALA A 41 -0.31 -1.97 0.13
N ILE A 42 0.42 -1.70 -0.93
CA ILE A 42 1.46 -2.60 -1.46
C ILE A 42 2.82 -2.22 -0.91
N ARG A 43 3.79 -3.11 -1.02
CA ARG A 43 5.18 -2.83 -0.65
C ARG A 43 6.08 -3.00 -1.86
N THR A 44 7.01 -2.07 -2.03
CA THR A 44 8.05 -2.12 -3.08
C THR A 44 9.31 -1.40 -2.58
N LYS A 45 10.47 -1.87 -3.02
CA LYS A 45 11.77 -1.27 -2.63
C LYS A 45 11.94 0.16 -3.14
N ASN A 46 11.41 0.47 -4.31
CA ASN A 46 11.52 1.78 -4.95
C ASN A 46 10.23 2.62 -4.80
N ARG A 47 9.62 2.57 -3.61
CA ARG A 47 8.34 3.21 -3.30
C ARG A 47 8.27 4.68 -3.72
N ASP A 48 9.28 5.48 -3.39
CA ASP A 48 9.23 6.93 -3.65
C ASP A 48 9.26 7.23 -5.16
N ALA A 49 10.08 6.51 -5.92
CA ALA A 49 10.09 6.62 -7.38
C ALA A 49 8.76 6.18 -8.00
N LEU A 50 8.17 5.11 -7.48
CA LEU A 50 6.84 4.64 -7.92
C LEU A 50 5.76 5.70 -7.71
N ILE A 51 5.74 6.36 -6.55
CA ILE A 51 4.76 7.41 -6.24
C ILE A 51 4.87 8.56 -7.25
N VAL A 52 6.08 9.02 -7.55
CA VAL A 52 6.30 10.10 -8.54
C VAL A 52 5.80 9.71 -9.91
N GLN A 53 6.18 8.51 -10.39
CA GLN A 53 5.77 8.03 -11.71
C GLN A 53 4.25 7.81 -11.82
N LEU A 54 3.61 7.33 -10.77
CA LEU A 54 2.16 7.17 -10.74
C LEU A 54 1.43 8.51 -10.73
N ALA A 55 1.96 9.51 -10.02
CA ALA A 55 1.39 10.86 -10.01
C ALA A 55 1.41 11.51 -11.41
N GLU A 56 2.49 11.32 -12.18
CA GLU A 56 2.59 11.76 -13.58
C GLU A 56 1.51 11.14 -14.49
N LYS A 57 1.00 9.98 -14.09
CA LYS A 57 -0.08 9.26 -14.79
C LYS A 57 -1.47 9.52 -14.19
N GLY A 58 -1.58 10.51 -13.30
CA GLY A 58 -2.83 10.88 -12.64
C GLY A 58 -3.28 9.92 -11.53
N VAL A 59 -2.39 9.01 -11.07
CA VAL A 59 -2.67 8.11 -9.95
C VAL A 59 -2.06 8.67 -8.68
N ASN A 60 -2.89 9.21 -7.80
CA ASN A 60 -2.45 9.77 -6.53
C ASN A 60 -2.38 8.69 -5.45
N CYS A 61 -1.19 8.46 -4.94
CA CYS A 61 -0.91 7.51 -3.87
C CYS A 61 -0.56 8.22 -2.56
N GLY A 62 -0.70 7.51 -1.45
CA GLY A 62 -0.34 8.01 -0.13
C GLY A 62 0.63 7.09 0.60
N ILE A 63 1.20 7.60 1.69
CA ILE A 63 2.01 6.82 2.63
C ILE A 63 1.39 6.96 4.02
N HIS A 64 0.93 5.86 4.60
CA HIS A 64 0.23 5.84 5.89
C HIS A 64 0.95 4.92 6.89
N TYR A 65 2.07 5.31 7.54
CA TYR A 65 2.69 6.64 7.51
C TYR A 65 4.20 6.47 7.30
N PRO A 66 4.96 7.50 6.86
CA PRO A 66 6.36 7.31 6.46
C PRO A 66 7.30 7.09 7.64
N VAL A 67 6.96 7.61 8.83
CA VAL A 67 7.78 7.48 10.03
C VAL A 67 7.17 6.44 10.97
N PRO A 68 7.89 5.36 11.31
CA PRO A 68 7.43 4.40 12.29
C PRO A 68 7.10 5.06 13.63
N VAL A 69 6.07 4.57 14.31
CA VAL A 69 5.56 5.19 15.56
C VAL A 69 6.67 5.44 16.58
N HIS A 70 7.55 4.46 16.80
CA HIS A 70 8.64 4.54 17.79
C HIS A 70 9.73 5.58 17.45
N LEU A 71 9.79 6.04 16.19
CA LEU A 71 10.73 7.06 15.72
C LEU A 71 10.09 8.45 15.59
N GLN A 72 8.81 8.59 15.89
CA GLN A 72 8.15 9.88 15.91
C GLN A 72 8.62 10.71 17.11
N ASN A 73 8.73 12.02 16.93
CA ASN A 73 9.19 12.95 17.97
C ASN A 73 8.40 12.85 19.28
N ALA A 74 7.09 12.59 19.19
CA ALA A 74 6.23 12.41 20.35
C ALA A 74 6.67 11.25 21.27
N TYR A 75 7.36 10.26 20.74
CA TYR A 75 7.84 9.09 21.47
C TYR A 75 9.34 9.14 21.80
N ALA A 76 10.03 10.24 21.49
CA ALA A 76 11.45 10.41 21.80
C ALA A 76 11.82 10.14 23.28
N PRO A 77 10.98 10.49 24.27
CA PRO A 77 11.27 10.19 25.69
C PRO A 77 11.41 8.71 26.01
N LEU A 78 10.92 7.79 25.15
CA LEU A 78 11.07 6.34 25.34
C LEU A 78 12.48 5.85 25.01
N GLY A 79 13.34 6.68 24.41
CA GLY A 79 14.74 6.33 24.10
C GLY A 79 14.90 5.25 23.02
N LEU A 80 13.85 4.93 22.27
CA LEU A 80 13.89 3.98 21.16
C LEU A 80 14.67 4.58 19.99
N LYS A 81 15.44 3.74 19.31
CA LYS A 81 16.34 4.13 18.23
C LYS A 81 16.03 3.36 16.95
N PRO A 82 16.53 3.83 15.79
CA PRO A 82 16.55 3.00 14.58
C PRO A 82 17.13 1.61 14.86
N GLY A 83 16.48 0.58 14.34
CA GLY A 83 16.79 -0.82 14.61
C GLY A 83 16.01 -1.46 15.78
N SER A 84 15.28 -0.68 16.59
CA SER A 84 14.46 -1.21 17.68
C SER A 84 13.30 -2.08 17.18
N PHE A 85 12.68 -1.71 16.05
CA PHE A 85 11.60 -2.45 15.42
C PHE A 85 11.86 -2.59 13.92
N PRO A 86 12.77 -3.48 13.50
CA PRO A 86 13.26 -3.54 12.13
C PRO A 86 12.16 -3.87 11.10
N VAL A 87 11.14 -4.64 11.47
CA VAL A 87 10.01 -4.95 10.58
C VAL A 87 9.16 -3.70 10.32
N ALA A 88 8.83 -2.94 11.37
CA ALA A 88 8.05 -1.70 11.23
C ALA A 88 8.81 -0.65 10.40
N GLU A 89 10.11 -0.53 10.62
CA GLU A 89 10.99 0.39 9.89
C GLU A 89 11.08 0.02 8.41
N LYS A 90 11.26 -1.27 8.11
CA LYS A 90 11.30 -1.78 6.74
C LYS A 90 9.97 -1.54 6.03
N VAL A 91 8.84 -1.89 6.66
CA VAL A 91 7.52 -1.69 6.08
C VAL A 91 7.26 -0.20 5.83
N ALA A 92 7.58 0.68 6.78
CA ALA A 92 7.42 2.13 6.62
C ALA A 92 8.22 2.69 5.43
N SER A 93 9.38 2.08 5.09
CA SER A 93 10.19 2.50 3.95
C SER A 93 9.69 1.97 2.60
N GLU A 94 8.87 0.92 2.59
CA GLU A 94 8.49 0.20 1.37
C GLU A 94 7.04 0.40 0.95
N PHE A 95 6.11 0.68 1.87
CA PHE A 95 4.70 0.65 1.52
C PHE A 95 4.20 1.92 0.85
N VAL A 96 3.24 1.74 -0.04
CA VAL A 96 2.50 2.79 -0.74
C VAL A 96 1.02 2.41 -0.79
N SER A 97 0.16 3.35 -0.41
CA SER A 97 -1.29 3.16 -0.44
C SER A 97 -1.83 3.55 -1.81
N LEU A 98 -2.39 2.58 -2.52
CA LEU A 98 -3.08 2.80 -3.77
C LEU A 98 -4.48 3.39 -3.53
N PRO A 99 -5.09 4.05 -4.53
CA PRO A 99 -6.46 4.54 -4.41
C PRO A 99 -7.43 3.44 -3.97
N MET A 100 -8.19 3.67 -2.89
CA MET A 100 -9.14 2.71 -2.35
C MET A 100 -10.35 3.44 -1.73
N PHE A 101 -11.51 3.25 -2.34
CA PHE A 101 -12.81 3.69 -1.84
C PHE A 101 -13.91 2.77 -2.38
N ALA A 102 -15.09 2.82 -1.79
CA ALA A 102 -16.15 1.85 -2.09
C ALA A 102 -16.66 1.94 -3.54
N GLU A 103 -16.72 3.15 -4.09
CA GLU A 103 -17.25 3.47 -5.42
C GLU A 103 -16.21 3.33 -6.54
N LEU A 104 -15.00 2.88 -6.23
CA LEU A 104 -13.94 2.65 -7.21
C LEU A 104 -14.39 1.60 -8.23
N THR A 105 -14.35 1.95 -9.52
CA THR A 105 -14.78 1.05 -10.59
C THR A 105 -13.71 0.02 -10.95
N GLU A 106 -14.12 -1.10 -11.52
CA GLU A 106 -13.17 -2.13 -12.00
C GLU A 106 -12.23 -1.56 -13.06
N GLU A 107 -12.71 -0.68 -13.95
CA GLU A 107 -11.90 -0.01 -14.96
C GLU A 107 -10.80 0.86 -14.32
N GLN A 108 -11.14 1.62 -13.27
CA GLN A 108 -10.16 2.42 -12.52
C GLN A 108 -9.12 1.55 -11.83
N ILE A 109 -9.53 0.41 -11.27
CA ILE A 109 -8.62 -0.54 -10.63
C ILE A 109 -7.66 -1.14 -11.67
N HIS A 110 -8.17 -1.55 -12.83
CA HIS A 110 -7.34 -2.03 -13.93
C HIS A 110 -6.35 -0.96 -14.37
N TYR A 111 -6.80 0.28 -14.54
CA TYR A 111 -5.92 1.40 -14.90
C TYR A 111 -4.78 1.56 -13.90
N VAL A 112 -5.09 1.65 -12.59
CA VAL A 112 -4.07 1.79 -11.55
C VAL A 112 -3.09 0.61 -11.57
N ALA A 113 -3.59 -0.61 -11.64
CA ALA A 113 -2.75 -1.81 -11.66
C ALA A 113 -1.82 -1.84 -12.90
N ASP A 114 -2.32 -1.44 -14.06
CA ASP A 114 -1.53 -1.38 -15.29
C ASP A 114 -0.45 -0.29 -15.22
N GLN A 115 -0.75 0.87 -14.59
CA GLN A 115 0.27 1.89 -14.36
C GLN A 115 1.35 1.40 -13.37
N VAL A 116 0.97 0.69 -12.31
CA VAL A 116 1.94 0.08 -11.37
C VAL A 116 2.86 -0.90 -12.12
N LYS A 117 2.29 -1.80 -12.93
CA LYS A 117 3.07 -2.73 -13.76
C LYS A 117 4.02 -2.01 -14.72
N GLY A 118 3.51 -0.98 -15.42
CA GLY A 118 4.31 -0.20 -16.36
C GLY A 118 5.46 0.57 -15.71
N CYS A 119 5.32 0.98 -14.46
CA CYS A 119 6.37 1.65 -13.69
C CYS A 119 7.44 0.68 -13.15
N LEU A 120 7.06 -0.54 -12.80
CA LEU A 120 7.94 -1.52 -12.13
C LEU A 120 8.43 -2.62 -13.08
N GLY A 121 7.65 -2.98 -14.08
CA GLY A 121 7.90 -4.13 -14.97
C GLY A 121 8.85 -3.85 -16.13
N LYS A 122 9.78 -2.97 -15.95
CA LYS A 122 10.77 -2.65 -16.98
C LYS A 122 12.00 -3.55 -16.91
#